data_d30adc4118a03abd223903445e7943a4
#
_entry.id   d30adc4118a03abd223903445e7943a4
#
_cell.length_a   1.000
_cell.length_b   1.000
_cell.length_c   1.000
_cell.angle_alpha   90.00
_cell.angle_beta   90.00
_cell.angle_gamma   90.00
#
_symmetry.space_group_name_H-M   'P 1'
#
loop_
_entity.id
_entity.type
_entity.pdbx_description
1 polymer ?
#
loop_
_entity_poly.entity_id
_entity_poly.type
_entity_poly.pdbx_seq_one_letter_code
_entity_poly.pdbx_strand_id
1 'polypeptide(L)'
;MKVVIIDYGAGNVFSVTTALQRLGVQAVLSSDVRLIARADRVIFPGVGQAAAAMKQLKDKGLDRIIPQLEMPVWGICLGMQLMCRFSEEENTWGLGIFPMEVKKFTDSCKVPHMGWNTVRKLKTTLFQGINPGEWMYFVHSYYVPVTAYCIATCDYQCSFAAAICKNNFYGCQFHPEKSAGAGEKIIKNFTQNKDEHDYIIEQILS
;
A
#
# COMPACT_ATOMS: atom_id res chain seq x y z
N MET A 1 -9.34 16.55 8.20
CA MET A 1 -9.09 15.40 7.32
C MET A 1 -9.35 14.12 8.10
N LYS A 2 -10.17 13.22 7.55
CA LYS A 2 -10.58 11.95 8.16
C LYS A 2 -9.83 10.81 7.49
N VAL A 3 -8.92 10.16 8.22
CA VAL A 3 -8.21 8.97 7.76
C VAL A 3 -8.91 7.73 8.32
N VAL A 4 -9.20 6.75 7.46
CA VAL A 4 -9.77 5.47 7.88
C VAL A 4 -8.77 4.36 7.56
N ILE A 5 -8.51 3.50 8.53
CA ILE A 5 -7.78 2.25 8.37
C ILE A 5 -8.80 1.12 8.22
N ILE A 6 -8.72 0.35 7.15
CA ILE A 6 -9.64 -0.76 6.92
C ILE A 6 -9.37 -1.88 7.94
N ASP A 7 -10.40 -2.23 8.71
CA ASP A 7 -10.41 -3.38 9.63
C ASP A 7 -11.15 -4.56 9.00
N TYR A 8 -10.41 -5.46 8.39
CA TYR A 8 -10.98 -6.72 7.91
C TYR A 8 -10.60 -7.93 8.77
N GLY A 9 -9.94 -7.69 9.92
CA GLY A 9 -9.53 -8.73 10.86
C GLY A 9 -8.10 -9.23 10.66
N ALA A 10 -7.35 -8.65 9.72
CA ALA A 10 -5.93 -8.88 9.51
C ALA A 10 -5.18 -7.55 9.31
N GLY A 11 -3.89 -7.56 9.51
CA GLY A 11 -3.04 -6.37 9.33
C GLY A 11 -2.30 -5.97 10.61
N ASN A 12 -1.15 -5.33 10.43
CA ASN A 12 -0.41 -4.71 11.54
C ASN A 12 -1.02 -3.33 11.87
N VAL A 13 -2.32 -3.31 12.21
CA VAL A 13 -3.08 -2.10 12.46
C VAL A 13 -2.47 -1.26 13.56
N PHE A 14 -2.00 -1.91 14.63
CA PHE A 14 -1.42 -1.22 15.79
C PHE A 14 -0.22 -0.36 15.39
N SER A 15 0.74 -0.91 14.65
CA SER A 15 1.94 -0.17 14.23
C SER A 15 1.60 0.98 13.28
N VAL A 16 0.65 0.78 12.36
CA VAL A 16 0.19 1.84 11.43
C VAL A 16 -0.51 2.96 12.21
N THR A 17 -1.41 2.61 13.14
CA THR A 17 -2.10 3.58 13.99
C THR A 17 -1.13 4.39 14.84
N THR A 18 -0.15 3.71 15.46
CA THR A 18 0.90 4.37 16.27
C THR A 18 1.74 5.34 15.44
N ALA A 19 2.12 4.94 14.21
CA ALA A 19 2.87 5.82 13.31
C ALA A 19 2.06 7.07 12.93
N LEU A 20 0.77 6.93 12.63
CA LEU A 20 -0.12 8.05 12.35
C LEU A 20 -0.27 8.98 13.56
N GLN A 21 -0.47 8.42 14.75
CA GLN A 21 -0.58 9.20 16.00
C GLN A 21 0.68 10.04 16.27
N ARG A 22 1.89 9.47 16.06
CA ARG A 22 3.14 10.23 16.20
C ARG A 22 3.23 11.42 15.25
N LEU A 23 2.58 11.35 14.10
CA LEU A 23 2.48 12.43 13.12
C LEU A 23 1.30 13.39 13.36
N GLY A 24 0.57 13.22 14.47
CA GLY A 24 -0.61 14.02 14.80
C GLY A 24 -1.84 13.71 13.93
N VAL A 25 -1.83 12.60 13.19
CA VAL A 25 -2.94 12.18 12.35
C VAL A 25 -3.85 11.24 13.14
N GLN A 26 -5.10 11.67 13.33
CA GLN A 26 -6.14 10.82 13.92
C GLN A 26 -6.74 9.92 12.84
N ALA A 27 -6.59 8.61 13.01
CA ALA A 27 -7.17 7.61 12.12
C ALA A 27 -8.21 6.77 12.85
N VAL A 28 -9.27 6.42 12.14
CA VAL A 28 -10.35 5.56 12.64
C VAL A 28 -10.19 4.17 12.04
N LEU A 29 -10.11 3.15 12.90
CA LEU A 29 -10.15 1.76 12.47
C LEU A 29 -11.60 1.33 12.25
N SER A 30 -11.95 0.85 11.05
CA SER A 30 -13.33 0.50 10.74
C SER A 30 -13.47 -0.52 9.63
N SER A 31 -14.49 -1.38 9.77
CA SER A 31 -15.05 -2.21 8.69
C SER A 31 -16.39 -1.67 8.16
N ASP A 32 -16.89 -0.58 8.73
CA ASP A 32 -18.14 0.03 8.26
C ASP A 32 -17.93 0.72 6.91
N VAL A 33 -18.60 0.18 5.89
CA VAL A 33 -18.56 0.68 4.51
C VAL A 33 -18.92 2.17 4.42
N ARG A 34 -19.88 2.65 5.24
CA ARG A 34 -20.31 4.06 5.22
C ARG A 34 -19.23 4.98 5.77
N LEU A 35 -18.49 4.52 6.78
CA LEU A 35 -17.36 5.28 7.32
C LEU A 35 -16.19 5.31 6.35
N ILE A 36 -15.89 4.18 5.71
CA ILE A 36 -14.83 4.06 4.70
C ILE A 36 -15.15 4.97 3.50
N ALA A 37 -16.37 4.91 2.96
CA ALA A 37 -16.79 5.72 1.80
C ALA A 37 -16.84 7.24 2.06
N ARG A 38 -16.79 7.68 3.32
CA ARG A 38 -16.76 9.11 3.73
C ARG A 38 -15.41 9.55 4.27
N ALA A 39 -14.38 8.76 4.07
CA ALA A 39 -13.02 9.12 4.45
C ALA A 39 -12.40 10.09 3.42
N ASP A 40 -11.48 10.94 3.88
CA ASP A 40 -10.64 11.73 2.98
C ASP A 40 -9.47 10.89 2.44
N ARG A 41 -8.99 9.93 3.25
CA ARG A 41 -7.91 9.01 2.92
C ARG A 41 -8.20 7.63 3.52
N VAL A 42 -7.86 6.58 2.81
CA VAL A 42 -8.05 5.20 3.26
C VAL A 42 -6.70 4.48 3.27
N ILE A 43 -6.37 3.83 4.38
CA ILE A 43 -5.22 2.95 4.50
C ILE A 43 -5.72 1.50 4.55
N PHE A 44 -5.17 0.68 3.69
CA PHE A 44 -5.47 -0.74 3.58
C PHE A 44 -4.24 -1.56 3.98
N PRO A 45 -4.02 -1.79 5.29
CA PRO A 45 -2.89 -2.58 5.76
C PRO A 45 -3.12 -4.06 5.47
N GLY A 46 -2.05 -4.83 5.40
CA GLY A 46 -2.16 -6.27 5.27
C GLY A 46 -0.93 -7.00 5.79
N VAL A 47 -1.15 -8.07 6.55
CA VAL A 47 -0.15 -9.06 6.94
C VAL A 47 -0.79 -10.44 6.93
N GLY A 48 0.03 -11.49 6.85
CA GLY A 48 -0.44 -12.88 6.80
C GLY A 48 -0.58 -13.40 5.38
N GLN A 49 -1.57 -14.24 5.12
CA GLN A 49 -1.77 -14.96 3.86
C GLN A 49 -2.86 -14.33 2.99
N ALA A 50 -2.64 -14.30 1.68
CA ALA A 50 -3.55 -13.66 0.73
C ALA A 50 -4.94 -14.30 0.72
N ALA A 51 -5.04 -15.63 0.71
CA ALA A 51 -6.32 -16.33 0.67
C ALA A 51 -7.18 -16.06 1.92
N ALA A 52 -6.56 -16.11 3.10
CA ALA A 52 -7.23 -15.82 4.36
C ALA A 52 -7.72 -14.37 4.41
N ALA A 53 -6.89 -13.42 3.97
CA ALA A 53 -7.23 -12.00 3.90
C ALA A 53 -8.39 -11.75 2.92
N MET A 54 -8.34 -12.32 1.71
CA MET A 54 -9.43 -12.20 0.73
C MET A 54 -10.74 -12.80 1.22
N LYS A 55 -10.68 -13.92 1.97
CA LYS A 55 -11.86 -14.49 2.62
C LYS A 55 -12.48 -13.49 3.59
N GLN A 56 -11.69 -12.90 4.48
CA GLN A 56 -12.17 -11.91 5.45
C GLN A 56 -12.76 -10.65 4.79
N LEU A 57 -12.15 -10.18 3.70
CA LEU A 57 -12.69 -9.08 2.91
C LEU A 57 -14.07 -9.41 2.31
N LYS A 58 -14.21 -10.62 1.75
CA LYS A 58 -15.49 -11.11 1.20
C LYS A 58 -16.56 -11.27 2.27
N ASP A 59 -16.22 -11.86 3.42
CA ASP A 59 -17.13 -12.06 4.55
C ASP A 59 -17.71 -10.73 5.06
N LYS A 60 -16.97 -9.62 4.90
CA LYS A 60 -17.39 -8.25 5.26
C LYS A 60 -17.92 -7.42 4.05
N GLY A 61 -17.94 -7.98 2.84
CA GLY A 61 -18.36 -7.28 1.61
C GLY A 61 -17.41 -6.17 1.16
N LEU A 62 -16.22 -6.08 1.76
CA LEU A 62 -15.22 -5.05 1.47
C LEU A 62 -14.53 -5.26 0.11
N ASP A 63 -14.49 -6.50 -0.38
CA ASP A 63 -13.94 -6.87 -1.68
C ASP A 63 -14.63 -6.15 -2.86
N ARG A 64 -15.92 -5.82 -2.70
CA ARG A 64 -16.71 -5.08 -3.71
C ARG A 64 -16.59 -3.57 -3.54
N ILE A 65 -16.36 -3.10 -2.34
CA ILE A 65 -16.36 -1.67 -2.02
C ILE A 65 -15.01 -1.03 -2.27
N ILE A 66 -13.91 -1.68 -1.85
CA ILE A 66 -12.57 -1.10 -1.98
C ILE A 66 -12.25 -0.70 -3.42
N PRO A 67 -12.54 -1.50 -4.47
CA PRO A 67 -12.26 -1.10 -5.84
C PRO A 67 -13.05 0.10 -6.36
N GLN A 68 -14.14 0.49 -5.67
CA GLN A 68 -15.03 1.58 -6.05
C GLN A 68 -14.74 2.89 -5.28
N LEU A 69 -13.76 2.89 -4.39
CA LEU A 69 -13.39 4.06 -3.62
C LEU A 69 -12.76 5.13 -4.54
N GLU A 70 -13.20 6.37 -4.41
CA GLU A 70 -12.73 7.50 -5.23
C GLU A 70 -11.66 8.33 -4.53
N MET A 71 -11.65 8.34 -3.18
CA MET A 71 -10.59 8.99 -2.41
C MET A 71 -9.29 8.19 -2.49
N PRO A 72 -8.13 8.79 -2.17
CA PRO A 72 -6.86 8.08 -2.14
C PRO A 72 -6.87 6.88 -1.20
N VAL A 73 -6.46 5.73 -1.72
CA VAL A 73 -6.34 4.45 -1.00
C VAL A 73 -4.90 3.99 -1.06
N TRP A 74 -4.35 3.64 0.10
CA TRP A 74 -2.97 3.16 0.20
C TRP A 74 -2.88 1.75 0.78
N GLY A 75 -2.51 0.78 -0.06
CA GLY A 75 -2.22 -0.60 0.34
C GLY A 75 -0.82 -0.76 0.88
N ILE A 76 -0.65 -1.32 2.08
CA ILE A 76 0.65 -1.56 2.71
C ILE A 76 0.93 -3.07 2.73
N CYS A 77 2.07 -3.48 2.20
CA CYS A 77 2.58 -4.85 2.12
C CYS A 77 1.53 -5.80 1.48
N LEU A 78 0.93 -6.71 2.23
CA LEU A 78 -0.13 -7.58 1.71
C LEU A 78 -1.31 -6.77 1.15
N GLY A 79 -1.64 -5.61 1.74
CA GLY A 79 -2.68 -4.73 1.23
C GLY A 79 -2.41 -4.28 -0.21
N MET A 80 -1.16 -3.97 -0.57
CA MET A 80 -0.75 -3.70 -1.95
C MET A 80 -0.95 -4.93 -2.83
N GLN A 81 -0.56 -6.11 -2.37
CA GLN A 81 -0.66 -7.35 -3.15
C GLN A 81 -2.12 -7.75 -3.40
N LEU A 82 -3.00 -7.56 -2.41
CA LEU A 82 -4.44 -7.83 -2.55
C LEU A 82 -5.14 -6.90 -3.55
N MET A 83 -4.62 -5.70 -3.80
CA MET A 83 -5.12 -4.82 -4.86
C MET A 83 -4.78 -5.32 -6.27
N CYS A 84 -3.82 -6.24 -6.43
CA CYS A 84 -3.51 -6.87 -7.71
C CYS A 84 -4.61 -7.86 -8.13
N ARG A 85 -4.59 -8.27 -9.40
CA ARG A 85 -5.58 -9.19 -9.95
C ARG A 85 -5.45 -10.60 -9.37
N PHE A 86 -4.21 -11.08 -9.21
CA PHE A 86 -3.92 -12.44 -8.81
C PHE A 86 -2.62 -12.52 -8.01
N SER A 87 -2.52 -13.49 -7.10
CA SER A 87 -1.32 -13.83 -6.36
C SER A 87 -1.03 -15.32 -6.47
N GLU A 88 0.24 -15.68 -6.71
CA GLU A 88 0.72 -17.06 -6.64
C GLU A 88 0.63 -17.63 -5.21
N GLU A 89 0.44 -16.79 -4.19
CA GLU A 89 0.18 -17.24 -2.84
C GLU A 89 -1.19 -17.92 -2.78
N GLU A 90 -1.15 -19.26 -2.66
CA GLU A 90 -2.34 -20.13 -2.63
C GLU A 90 -3.30 -19.90 -3.82
N ASN A 91 -2.76 -19.50 -5.01
CA ASN A 91 -3.54 -19.21 -6.22
C ASN A 91 -4.73 -18.27 -5.96
N THR A 92 -4.48 -17.17 -5.27
CA THR A 92 -5.52 -16.27 -4.77
C THR A 92 -5.87 -15.17 -5.77
N TRP A 93 -7.17 -15.05 -6.11
CA TRP A 93 -7.70 -13.89 -6.82
C TRP A 93 -7.84 -12.70 -5.87
N GLY A 94 -7.21 -11.58 -6.24
CA GLY A 94 -7.28 -10.32 -5.49
C GLY A 94 -8.42 -9.41 -5.96
N LEU A 95 -8.31 -8.13 -5.62
CA LEU A 95 -9.33 -7.11 -5.90
C LEU A 95 -9.35 -6.63 -7.37
N GLY A 96 -8.32 -6.93 -8.16
CA GLY A 96 -8.27 -6.61 -9.58
C GLY A 96 -8.12 -5.12 -9.91
N ILE A 97 -7.79 -4.27 -8.95
CA ILE A 97 -7.54 -2.83 -9.14
C ILE A 97 -6.36 -2.62 -10.08
N PHE A 98 -5.28 -3.36 -9.83
CA PHE A 98 -4.11 -3.42 -10.70
C PHE A 98 -4.15 -4.71 -11.53
N PRO A 99 -3.99 -4.63 -12.87
CA PRO A 99 -4.00 -5.81 -13.74
C PRO A 99 -2.65 -6.56 -13.70
N MET A 100 -2.13 -6.79 -12.52
CA MET A 100 -0.84 -7.41 -12.26
C MET A 100 -1.00 -8.69 -11.46
N GLU A 101 0.05 -9.52 -11.52
CA GLU A 101 0.13 -10.76 -10.76
C GLU A 101 1.29 -10.69 -9.78
N VAL A 102 1.02 -11.05 -8.55
CA VAL A 102 2.00 -11.19 -7.48
C VAL A 102 2.71 -12.53 -7.64
N LYS A 103 4.04 -12.51 -7.70
CA LYS A 103 4.89 -13.67 -7.94
C LYS A 103 5.62 -14.10 -6.67
N LYS A 104 5.92 -15.39 -6.53
CA LYS A 104 6.75 -15.89 -5.46
C LYS A 104 8.23 -15.67 -5.78
N PHE A 105 9.05 -15.29 -4.80
CA PHE A 105 10.50 -15.37 -4.94
C PHE A 105 10.94 -16.82 -5.08
N THR A 106 11.99 -17.04 -5.90
CA THR A 106 12.57 -18.38 -6.08
C THR A 106 13.43 -18.74 -4.87
N ASP A 107 13.75 -20.03 -4.73
CA ASP A 107 14.58 -20.52 -3.62
C ASP A 107 16.10 -20.24 -3.82
N SER A 108 16.47 -19.43 -4.83
CA SER A 108 17.87 -19.05 -5.11
C SER A 108 18.47 -18.10 -4.08
N CYS A 109 17.65 -17.46 -3.25
CA CYS A 109 18.05 -16.62 -2.14
C CYS A 109 17.19 -16.91 -0.92
N LYS A 110 17.57 -16.31 0.22
CA LYS A 110 16.79 -16.44 1.45
C LYS A 110 15.39 -15.84 1.27
N VAL A 111 14.35 -16.64 1.52
CA VAL A 111 12.95 -16.22 1.53
C VAL A 111 12.41 -16.41 2.95
N PRO A 112 11.70 -15.46 3.54
CA PRO A 112 11.29 -14.16 2.99
C PRO A 112 12.44 -13.15 2.82
N HIS A 113 12.29 -12.20 1.88
CA HIS A 113 13.03 -10.95 1.91
C HIS A 113 12.66 -10.20 3.20
N MET A 114 13.56 -10.18 4.16
CA MET A 114 13.32 -9.61 5.49
C MET A 114 14.48 -8.71 5.89
N GLY A 115 14.17 -7.46 6.21
CA GLY A 115 15.11 -6.48 6.67
C GLY A 115 15.07 -5.18 5.90
N TRP A 116 16.12 -4.37 6.05
CA TRP A 116 16.27 -3.09 5.39
C TRP A 116 16.83 -3.28 3.98
N ASN A 117 16.25 -2.55 3.02
CA ASN A 117 16.73 -2.49 1.65
C ASN A 117 16.41 -1.13 1.03
N THR A 118 17.10 -0.78 -0.06
CA THR A 118 17.00 0.55 -0.65
C THR A 118 15.93 0.62 -1.75
N VAL A 119 15.25 1.77 -1.81
CA VAL A 119 14.28 2.05 -2.87
C VAL A 119 14.84 3.04 -3.88
N ARG A 120 14.49 2.85 -5.15
CA ARG A 120 14.99 3.64 -6.28
C ARG A 120 13.87 3.96 -7.27
N LYS A 121 14.16 4.79 -8.28
CA LYS A 121 13.20 5.19 -9.33
C LYS A 121 11.91 5.75 -8.76
N LEU A 122 12.04 6.61 -7.75
CA LEU A 122 10.93 7.22 -7.04
C LEU A 122 10.16 8.17 -7.96
N LYS A 123 8.83 8.02 -7.97
CA LYS A 123 7.91 8.85 -8.75
C LYS A 123 6.74 9.26 -7.84
N THR A 124 5.98 10.24 -8.26
CA THR A 124 4.80 10.79 -7.58
C THR A 124 5.09 11.55 -6.28
N THR A 125 4.12 12.33 -5.86
CA THR A 125 4.16 13.13 -4.63
C THR A 125 4.28 12.28 -3.36
N LEU A 126 3.95 10.98 -3.42
CA LEU A 126 4.14 10.04 -2.31
C LEU A 126 5.59 10.00 -1.82
N PHE A 127 6.56 10.15 -2.74
CA PHE A 127 7.99 10.14 -2.43
C PHE A 127 8.61 11.54 -2.35
N GLN A 128 7.81 12.59 -2.20
CA GLN A 128 8.33 13.96 -2.09
C GLN A 128 9.31 14.07 -0.92
N GLY A 129 10.52 14.55 -1.21
CA GLY A 129 11.61 14.71 -0.25
C GLY A 129 12.24 13.41 0.25
N ILE A 130 12.00 12.28 -0.44
CA ILE A 130 12.73 11.01 -0.28
C ILE A 130 13.76 10.91 -1.39
N ASN A 131 15.00 10.56 -1.05
CA ASN A 131 16.08 10.39 -2.03
C ASN A 131 16.10 8.96 -2.56
N PRO A 132 16.47 8.74 -3.85
CA PRO A 132 16.79 7.41 -4.34
C PRO A 132 17.94 6.80 -3.54
N GLY A 133 17.79 5.53 -3.13
CA GLY A 133 18.73 4.85 -2.25
C GLY A 133 18.36 4.91 -0.77
N GLU A 134 17.24 5.53 -0.42
CA GLU A 134 16.74 5.54 0.96
C GLU A 134 16.34 4.15 1.42
N TRP A 135 16.55 3.88 2.72
CA TRP A 135 16.30 2.58 3.33
C TRP A 135 14.86 2.42 3.79
N MET A 136 14.24 1.30 3.40
CA MET A 136 12.90 0.89 3.83
C MET A 136 12.93 -0.52 4.42
N TYR A 137 12.02 -0.82 5.34
CA TYR A 137 11.92 -2.14 5.95
C TYR A 137 10.95 -3.03 5.18
N PHE A 138 11.41 -4.21 4.78
CA PHE A 138 10.67 -5.23 4.03
C PHE A 138 10.51 -6.51 4.84
N VAL A 139 9.40 -7.21 4.65
CA VAL A 139 9.19 -8.60 5.08
C VAL A 139 8.13 -9.24 4.20
N HIS A 140 8.56 -9.96 3.15
CA HIS A 140 7.64 -10.58 2.19
C HIS A 140 8.31 -11.73 1.43
N SER A 141 7.50 -12.73 1.03
CA SER A 141 7.92 -13.87 0.20
C SER A 141 7.42 -13.76 -1.25
N TYR A 142 6.50 -12.83 -1.48
CA TYR A 142 5.88 -12.58 -2.78
C TYR A 142 6.09 -11.11 -3.15
N TYR A 143 6.14 -10.82 -4.45
CA TYR A 143 6.42 -9.49 -4.96
C TYR A 143 5.61 -9.18 -6.22
N VAL A 144 5.44 -7.91 -6.52
CA VAL A 144 4.87 -7.42 -7.77
C VAL A 144 6.01 -7.12 -8.74
N PRO A 145 6.04 -7.71 -9.94
CA PRO A 145 7.03 -7.38 -10.98
C PRO A 145 6.98 -5.90 -11.37
N VAL A 146 8.11 -5.38 -11.88
CA VAL A 146 8.16 -4.01 -12.41
C VAL A 146 7.29 -3.90 -13.65
N THR A 147 6.35 -2.94 -13.64
CA THR A 147 5.42 -2.65 -14.74
C THR A 147 5.28 -1.13 -14.94
N ALA A 148 4.40 -0.70 -15.84
CA ALA A 148 4.08 0.72 -16.04
C ALA A 148 3.48 1.39 -14.78
N TYR A 149 2.88 0.63 -13.88
CA TYR A 149 2.30 1.14 -12.63
C TYR A 149 3.33 1.31 -11.51
N CYS A 150 4.58 0.90 -11.74
CA CYS A 150 5.64 0.98 -10.73
C CYS A 150 6.08 2.44 -10.53
N ILE A 151 6.02 2.90 -9.27
CA ILE A 151 6.45 4.23 -8.84
C ILE A 151 7.67 4.23 -7.93
N ALA A 152 8.14 3.06 -7.53
CA ALA A 152 9.44 2.83 -6.88
C ALA A 152 9.89 1.39 -7.09
N THR A 153 11.18 1.16 -7.24
CA THR A 153 11.78 -0.18 -7.39
C THR A 153 12.67 -0.52 -6.21
N CYS A 154 12.81 -1.80 -5.95
CA CYS A 154 13.81 -2.38 -5.06
C CYS A 154 14.42 -3.60 -5.73
N ASP A 155 15.70 -3.87 -5.45
CA ASP A 155 16.42 -5.04 -5.96
C ASP A 155 16.68 -6.03 -4.84
N TYR A 156 16.31 -7.29 -5.06
CA TYR A 156 16.62 -8.42 -4.16
C TYR A 156 17.11 -9.62 -4.96
N GLN A 157 16.26 -10.57 -5.34
CA GLN A 157 16.60 -11.63 -6.32
C GLN A 157 16.45 -11.10 -7.75
N CYS A 158 15.52 -10.20 -7.91
CA CYS A 158 15.22 -9.49 -9.14
C CYS A 158 14.83 -8.06 -8.79
N SER A 159 14.74 -7.20 -9.78
CA SER A 159 14.11 -5.89 -9.59
C SER A 159 12.61 -6.06 -9.50
N PHE A 160 12.00 -5.54 -8.44
CA PHE A 160 10.56 -5.61 -8.21
C PHE A 160 9.97 -4.24 -7.87
N ALA A 161 8.65 -4.12 -7.95
CA ALA A 161 7.94 -2.90 -7.58
C ALA A 161 7.90 -2.74 -6.06
N ALA A 162 8.70 -1.82 -5.53
CA ALA A 162 8.64 -1.42 -4.12
C ALA A 162 7.39 -0.60 -3.82
N ALA A 163 6.86 0.13 -4.84
CA ALA A 163 5.59 0.81 -4.77
C ALA A 163 4.92 0.89 -6.15
N ILE A 164 3.60 0.96 -6.15
CA ILE A 164 2.75 1.03 -7.34
C ILE A 164 1.70 2.13 -7.18
N CYS A 165 1.25 2.69 -8.32
CA CYS A 165 0.18 3.68 -8.37
C CYS A 165 -0.68 3.49 -9.62
N LYS A 166 -2.00 3.63 -9.47
CA LYS A 166 -2.99 3.69 -10.55
C LYS A 166 -4.18 4.51 -10.06
N ASN A 167 -4.44 5.63 -10.74
CA ASN A 167 -5.48 6.57 -10.33
C ASN A 167 -5.29 7.02 -8.86
N ASN A 168 -6.32 6.85 -8.04
CA ASN A 168 -6.33 7.12 -6.61
C ASN A 168 -5.76 5.99 -5.73
N PHE A 169 -5.32 4.87 -6.32
CA PHE A 169 -4.78 3.73 -5.59
C PHE A 169 -3.26 3.74 -5.57
N TYR A 170 -2.69 3.73 -4.38
CA TYR A 170 -1.27 3.62 -4.09
C TYR A 170 -0.99 2.31 -3.36
N GLY A 171 0.18 1.73 -3.58
CA GLY A 171 0.62 0.57 -2.83
C GLY A 171 2.11 0.62 -2.54
N CYS A 172 2.55 0.10 -1.39
CA CYS A 172 3.96 -0.14 -1.10
C CYS A 172 4.18 -1.54 -0.55
N GLN A 173 5.29 -2.17 -0.95
CA GLN A 173 5.68 -3.49 -0.47
C GLN A 173 6.40 -3.42 0.88
N PHE A 174 7.10 -2.34 1.14
CA PHE A 174 7.73 -2.07 2.43
C PHE A 174 6.70 -1.65 3.48
N HIS A 175 7.13 -1.66 4.73
CA HIS A 175 6.36 -1.21 5.88
C HIS A 175 6.79 0.21 6.26
N PRO A 176 6.07 1.26 5.83
CA PRO A 176 6.44 2.64 6.16
C PRO A 176 6.43 2.89 7.67
N GLU A 177 5.52 2.24 8.40
CA GLU A 177 5.41 2.32 9.86
C GLU A 177 6.61 1.73 10.61
N LYS A 178 7.49 0.99 9.88
CA LYS A 178 8.74 0.40 10.39
C LYS A 178 9.98 0.97 9.72
N SER A 179 9.84 1.98 8.85
CA SER A 179 10.91 2.53 8.01
C SER A 179 11.48 3.85 8.54
N ALA A 180 11.47 4.05 9.84
CA ALA A 180 12.02 5.20 10.54
C ALA A 180 11.58 6.54 9.92
N GLY A 181 12.45 7.55 9.87
CA GLY A 181 12.12 8.89 9.39
C GLY A 181 11.69 8.94 7.93
N ALA A 182 12.24 8.07 7.06
CA ALA A 182 11.81 7.98 5.66
C ALA A 182 10.38 7.45 5.56
N GLY A 183 10.04 6.43 6.34
CA GLY A 183 8.69 5.90 6.42
C GLY A 183 7.69 6.92 6.96
N GLU A 184 8.03 7.65 8.02
CA GLU A 184 7.22 8.73 8.58
C GLU A 184 6.95 9.83 7.53
N LYS A 185 7.95 10.19 6.73
CA LYS A 185 7.81 11.17 5.66
C LYS A 185 6.85 10.70 4.57
N ILE A 186 6.90 9.42 4.18
CA ILE A 186 5.96 8.85 3.21
C ILE A 186 4.53 8.83 3.78
N ILE A 187 4.35 8.43 5.05
CA ILE A 187 3.04 8.49 5.72
C ILE A 187 2.50 9.93 5.73
N LYS A 188 3.36 10.90 6.05
CA LYS A 188 3.00 12.31 6.03
C LYS A 188 2.60 12.78 4.62
N ASN A 189 3.38 12.41 3.61
CA ASN A 189 3.06 12.74 2.22
C ASN A 189 1.70 12.18 1.82
N PHE A 190 1.43 10.90 2.10
CA PHE A 190 0.12 10.31 1.79
C PHE A 190 -1.03 10.99 2.53
N THR A 191 -0.84 11.38 3.79
CA THR A 191 -1.92 11.92 4.61
C THR A 191 -2.10 13.42 4.49
N GLN A 192 -1.11 14.19 4.06
CA GLN A 192 -1.13 15.66 4.14
C GLN A 192 -0.94 16.37 2.80
N ASN A 193 -0.33 15.71 1.80
CA ASN A 193 -0.15 16.35 0.49
C ASN A 193 -1.48 16.34 -0.29
N LYS A 194 -1.66 17.39 -1.10
CA LYS A 194 -2.68 17.36 -2.16
C LYS A 194 -2.30 16.27 -3.16
N ASP A 195 -3.28 15.49 -3.60
CA ASP A 195 -3.03 14.47 -4.62
C ASP A 195 -2.72 15.11 -5.96
N GLU A 196 -2.05 14.37 -6.82
CA GLU A 196 -1.84 14.78 -8.20
C GLU A 196 -3.17 15.06 -8.92
N HIS A 197 -4.24 14.38 -8.50
CA HIS A 197 -5.59 14.60 -9.02
C HIS A 197 -6.15 15.96 -8.58
N ASP A 198 -5.94 16.36 -7.33
CA ASP A 198 -6.32 17.70 -6.83
C ASP A 198 -5.54 18.80 -7.54
N TYR A 199 -4.26 18.55 -7.87
CA TYR A 199 -3.41 19.49 -8.61
C TYR A 199 -3.90 19.72 -10.04
N ILE A 200 -4.35 18.66 -10.72
CA ILE A 200 -4.90 18.73 -12.08
C ILE A 200 -6.24 19.47 -12.07
N ILE A 201 -7.09 19.22 -11.09
CA ILE A 201 -8.39 19.91 -10.96
C ILE A 201 -8.18 21.40 -10.67
N GLU A 202 -7.24 21.78 -9.79
CA GLU A 202 -6.93 23.20 -9.53
C GLU A 202 -6.37 23.92 -10.76
N GLN A 203 -5.56 23.24 -11.60
CA GLN A 203 -5.07 23.83 -12.85
C GLN A 203 -6.16 23.97 -13.94
N ILE A 204 -7.20 23.14 -13.91
CA ILE A 204 -8.33 23.23 -14.85
C ILE A 204 -9.32 24.32 -14.44
N LEU A 205 -9.41 24.61 -13.13
CA LEU A 205 -10.34 25.61 -12.55
C LEU A 205 -9.72 27.01 -12.38
N SER A 206 -8.40 27.14 -12.60
CA SER A 206 -7.68 28.42 -12.58
C SER A 206 -7.49 28.98 -14.00
#